data_53dd9ee270ab430a66dcd018a7725d77
#
_entry.id   53dd9ee270ab430a66dcd018a7725d77
#
_cell.length_a   1.000
_cell.length_b   1.000
_cell.length_c   1.000
_cell.angle_alpha   90.00
_cell.angle_beta   90.00
_cell.angle_gamma   90.00
#
_symmetry.space_group_name_H-M   'P 1'
#
loop_
_entity.id
_entity.type
_entity.pdbx_description
1 polymer ?
#
loop_
_entity_poly.entity_id
_entity_poly.type
_entity_poly.pdbx_seq_one_letter_code
_entity_poly.pdbx_strand_id
1 'polypeptide(L)'
;MILPLFIFFFGFGLKTSKSLQGIMDLQQKEEFTMEQINKWLEKPINDIPYLDVMLREKNYTKDVDNSYIEWFLKQTRISFTLNIYSIGDKRKFPGLKMGEASENAIKHYVIVTSFKDFEQTSLYFAKHAGIYFFVILDEFRLRELREICHMLWTKHQIFKSFLLTNRGVLIFDPFVWNNRTGKYGKIIQYTGEKSLERTIFYNMRGYPLRVQQFRSVYSKPMLNPITKKLQHVYGVDGRVSDVLQESLNFTRVLLDPDPHYFGERSPNGTYNGAIGSIIDNKLDLCLTGFFVKDYMVPEMEFSVAVYDDKLCIYTPKAKQIPESILPILSVGYDLWLVFIFSAFVCGFIWVLLRYLNLRLKLWSRLQTEPTINGKLDKPYKWQVVRIFIDTWVVWVRVNINHYPPFNSEKIFIASLCLVSVIFGAIFESSLATVYIHPLYYKDVQTMEDLDKTGLFVIYKYTSMGDDLFFSETSPLFASLNKKLKHVKDLNADILKDVVEIGGMAGVTRLTTLLLEYLSYIRAKRVWIVPECPKYYTISYVWHKNAPWEETVNQLLLRMQSAGLFDKFIDDMQTDVDIKLSTDQTLAQQKEEFKVLTVEDLQLSFYVILLGSLMAFVSLLFERRKKRKLTGVEQTLSG
;
A
#
# COMPACT_ATOMS: atom_id res chain seq x y z
N MET A 1 56.30 39.64 39.80
CA MET A 1 57.73 39.93 39.70
C MET A 1 58.15 39.78 38.22
N ILE A 2 57.49 40.47 37.28
CA ILE A 2 57.83 40.46 35.83
C ILE A 2 57.63 41.88 35.23
N LEU A 3 57.55 42.91 36.08
CA LEU A 3 57.35 44.30 35.60
C LEU A 3 58.61 45.15 35.42
N PRO A 4 59.86 44.74 35.80
CA PRO A 4 61.01 45.64 35.52
C PRO A 4 61.79 45.31 34.24
N LEU A 5 61.42 44.36 33.42
CA LEU A 5 62.18 44.05 32.18
C LEU A 5 61.66 44.81 30.94
N PHE A 6 60.63 45.59 31.10
CA PHE A 6 60.01 46.32 29.96
C PHE A 6 60.53 47.72 29.72
N ILE A 7 61.41 48.21 30.58
CA ILE A 7 61.90 49.66 30.50
C ILE A 7 63.23 49.80 29.75
N PHE A 8 63.92 48.69 29.42
CA PHE A 8 65.21 48.77 28.71
C PHE A 8 65.18 48.63 27.21
N PHE A 9 64.00 48.43 26.59
CA PHE A 9 63.87 48.28 25.14
C PHE A 9 63.17 49.40 24.38
N PHE A 10 63.05 50.61 25.05
CA PHE A 10 62.39 51.73 24.41
C PHE A 10 63.34 52.60 23.52
N GLY A 11 64.55 52.09 23.20
CA GLY A 11 65.50 52.79 22.34
C GLY A 11 65.62 52.28 20.90
N PHE A 12 65.00 51.16 20.56
CA PHE A 12 65.20 50.56 19.22
C PHE A 12 63.91 50.05 18.60
N GLY A 13 62.84 50.82 18.62
CA GLY A 13 61.68 50.09 18.26
C GLY A 13 60.47 50.79 17.67
N LEU A 14 60.63 51.75 16.78
CA LEU A 14 59.49 52.24 15.98
C LEU A 14 59.07 51.29 14.83
N LYS A 15 59.82 50.19 14.59
CA LYS A 15 59.42 49.15 13.64
C LYS A 15 58.82 47.88 14.27
N THR A 16 59.08 47.67 15.59
CA THR A 16 58.57 46.47 16.30
C THR A 16 57.15 46.64 16.87
N SER A 17 56.69 47.84 17.13
CA SER A 17 55.33 48.07 17.65
C SER A 17 54.25 47.78 16.65
N LYS A 18 54.45 47.97 15.35
CA LYS A 18 53.51 47.61 14.29
C LYS A 18 53.37 46.08 14.09
N SER A 19 54.42 45.32 14.32
CA SER A 19 54.37 43.86 14.21
C SER A 19 53.70 43.22 15.44
N LEU A 20 53.95 43.72 16.65
CA LEU A 20 53.28 43.24 17.86
C LEU A 20 51.78 43.60 17.89
N GLN A 21 51.41 44.77 17.42
CA GLN A 21 50.02 45.18 17.30
C GLN A 21 49.32 44.40 16.25
N GLY A 22 49.97 44.03 15.13
CA GLY A 22 49.44 43.10 14.10
C GLY A 22 49.25 41.71 14.60
N ILE A 23 50.12 41.20 15.48
CA ILE A 23 50.00 39.87 16.09
C ILE A 23 48.88 39.84 17.14
N MET A 24 48.76 40.90 17.97
CA MET A 24 47.64 41.03 18.92
C MET A 24 46.30 41.18 18.21
N ASP A 25 46.20 41.92 17.11
CA ASP A 25 45.02 42.05 16.29
C ASP A 25 44.64 40.71 15.61
N LEU A 26 45.61 39.91 15.23
CA LEU A 26 45.40 38.57 14.70
C LEU A 26 44.85 37.62 15.78
N GLN A 27 45.47 37.57 16.97
CA GLN A 27 45.00 36.72 18.06
C GLN A 27 43.57 37.06 18.50
N GLN A 28 43.23 38.34 18.65
CA GLN A 28 41.86 38.77 18.98
C GLN A 28 40.85 38.39 17.87
N LYS A 29 41.25 38.51 16.60
CA LYS A 29 40.39 38.06 15.48
C LYS A 29 40.19 36.56 15.46
N GLU A 30 41.23 35.80 15.81
CA GLU A 30 41.20 34.35 15.85
C GLU A 30 40.27 33.82 16.97
N GLU A 31 40.39 34.36 18.20
CA GLU A 31 39.50 34.03 19.32
C GLU A 31 38.05 34.40 19.03
N PHE A 32 37.77 35.55 18.45
CA PHE A 32 36.45 35.98 18.05
C PHE A 32 35.84 35.05 16.99
N THR A 33 36.65 34.58 16.05
CA THR A 33 36.20 33.66 14.98
C THR A 33 35.82 32.29 15.55
N MET A 34 36.60 31.74 16.47
CA MET A 34 36.32 30.46 17.09
C MET A 34 35.09 30.51 18.00
N GLU A 35 34.92 31.60 18.75
CA GLU A 35 33.70 31.78 19.54
C GLU A 35 32.45 31.85 18.67
N GLN A 36 32.51 32.49 17.52
CA GLN A 36 31.41 32.56 16.57
C GLN A 36 31.10 31.17 15.96
N ILE A 37 32.11 30.37 15.60
CA ILE A 37 31.96 29.02 15.06
C ILE A 37 31.34 28.10 16.12
N ASN A 38 31.84 28.15 17.36
CA ASN A 38 31.31 27.37 18.46
C ASN A 38 29.83 27.69 18.75
N LYS A 39 29.48 28.98 18.70
CA LYS A 39 28.11 29.45 18.90
C LYS A 39 27.15 29.02 17.82
N TRP A 40 27.64 28.90 16.60
CA TRP A 40 26.83 28.39 15.48
C TRP A 40 26.62 26.90 15.53
N LEU A 41 27.63 26.13 15.92
CA LEU A 41 27.52 24.67 16.04
C LEU A 41 26.62 24.24 17.19
N GLU A 42 26.20 25.18 18.07
CA GLU A 42 25.46 24.86 19.32
C GLU A 42 26.18 23.80 20.21
N LYS A 43 27.35 23.36 19.79
CA LYS A 43 28.24 22.44 20.49
C LYS A 43 29.67 22.90 20.35
N PRO A 44 30.49 22.76 21.38
CA PRO A 44 31.94 22.98 21.25
C PRO A 44 32.51 22.08 20.16
N ILE A 45 33.43 22.58 19.35
CA ILE A 45 34.14 21.77 18.33
C ILE A 45 34.76 20.51 18.96
N ASN A 46 35.06 20.52 20.25
CA ASN A 46 35.61 19.41 21.01
C ASN A 46 34.68 18.18 21.08
N ASP A 47 33.38 18.33 20.82
CA ASP A 47 32.39 17.22 20.81
C ASP A 47 32.24 16.57 19.43
N ILE A 48 33.01 17.00 18.44
CA ILE A 48 32.96 16.47 17.09
C ILE A 48 33.80 15.20 17.02
N PRO A 49 33.19 14.03 16.67
CA PRO A 49 33.91 12.77 16.70
C PRO A 49 34.93 12.58 15.57
N TYR A 50 34.77 13.26 14.45
CA TYR A 50 35.65 13.15 13.27
C TYR A 50 35.88 14.49 12.62
N LEU A 51 37.16 14.81 12.31
CA LEU A 51 37.55 16.01 11.59
C LEU A 51 38.55 15.63 10.49
N ASP A 52 38.20 15.96 9.27
CA ASP A 52 39.05 15.80 8.09
C ASP A 52 39.68 17.17 7.74
N VAL A 53 40.99 17.26 7.77
CA VAL A 53 41.73 18.47 7.42
C VAL A 53 42.42 18.28 6.08
N MET A 54 42.16 19.20 5.16
CA MET A 54 42.75 19.20 3.81
C MET A 54 43.77 20.33 3.69
N LEU A 55 45.00 19.96 3.36
CA LEU A 55 46.12 20.90 3.25
C LEU A 55 46.67 20.96 1.82
N ARG A 56 47.21 22.13 1.46
CA ARG A 56 47.88 22.30 0.17
C ARG A 56 49.27 21.61 0.18
N GLU A 57 49.60 20.88 -0.88
CA GLU A 57 50.85 20.10 -0.98
C GLU A 57 52.09 20.88 -1.37
N LYS A 58 52.03 22.16 -1.74
CA LYS A 58 53.18 22.88 -2.31
C LYS A 58 53.78 23.95 -1.39
N ASN A 59 55.08 23.71 -1.11
CA ASN A 59 56.04 24.67 -0.59
C ASN A 59 55.56 25.56 0.54
N TYR A 60 55.47 24.98 1.69
CA TYR A 60 55.34 25.68 2.98
C TYR A 60 56.56 26.51 3.31
N THR A 61 56.81 27.53 2.51
CA THR A 61 57.87 28.48 2.78
C THR A 61 57.37 29.74 3.47
N LYS A 62 56.10 29.83 3.78
CA LYS A 62 55.54 30.93 4.58
C LYS A 62 55.03 30.42 5.91
N ASP A 63 55.65 30.86 6.98
CA ASP A 63 55.36 30.53 8.39
C ASP A 63 53.88 30.80 8.80
N VAL A 64 53.15 31.56 8.00
CA VAL A 64 51.76 31.94 8.27
C VAL A 64 50.77 30.76 8.13
N ASP A 65 50.97 29.86 7.18
CA ASP A 65 50.06 28.77 6.89
C ASP A 65 50.06 27.69 8.00
N ASN A 66 51.26 27.43 8.55
CA ASN A 66 51.43 26.47 9.63
C ASN A 66 50.92 27.05 10.98
N SER A 67 51.00 28.37 11.18
CA SER A 67 50.58 29.02 12.42
C SER A 67 49.04 28.93 12.60
N TYR A 68 48.25 29.02 11.52
CA TYR A 68 46.79 28.86 11.57
C TYR A 68 46.35 27.42 11.91
N ILE A 69 47.03 26.46 11.32
CA ILE A 69 46.75 25.04 11.59
C ILE A 69 47.15 24.68 13.02
N GLU A 70 48.35 25.10 13.45
CA GLU A 70 48.82 24.88 14.81
C GLU A 70 47.92 25.59 15.83
N TRP A 71 47.49 26.82 15.55
CA TRP A 71 46.56 27.53 16.40
C TRP A 71 45.20 26.83 16.48
N PHE A 72 44.62 26.39 15.34
CA PHE A 72 43.38 25.65 15.28
C PHE A 72 43.48 24.35 16.07
N LEU A 73 44.53 23.57 15.87
CA LEU A 73 44.79 22.32 16.57
C LEU A 73 45.05 22.51 18.08
N LYS A 74 45.64 23.63 18.49
CA LYS A 74 45.86 23.97 19.90
C LYS A 74 44.57 24.44 20.61
N GLN A 75 43.69 25.10 19.92
CA GLN A 75 42.40 25.54 20.47
C GLN A 75 41.40 24.36 20.58
N THR A 76 41.45 23.42 19.67
CA THR A 76 40.65 22.19 19.77
C THR A 76 41.35 21.23 20.73
N ARG A 77 40.79 21.00 21.95
CA ARG A 77 41.20 19.89 22.82
C ARG A 77 40.79 18.60 22.09
N ILE A 78 41.79 18.00 21.43
CA ILE A 78 41.58 16.92 20.47
C ILE A 78 41.06 15.67 21.20
N SER A 79 39.76 15.43 21.14
CA SER A 79 39.13 14.14 21.49
C SER A 79 38.55 13.41 20.27
N PHE A 80 38.96 13.77 19.06
CA PHE A 80 38.41 13.24 17.81
C PHE A 80 39.50 12.69 16.88
N THR A 81 39.13 11.86 15.94
CA THR A 81 40.02 11.32 14.91
C THR A 81 40.31 12.41 13.87
N LEU A 82 41.58 12.79 13.74
CA LEU A 82 42.02 13.77 12.78
C LEU A 82 42.64 13.05 11.56
N ASN A 83 42.06 13.28 10.39
CA ASN A 83 42.64 12.83 9.12
C ASN A 83 43.18 14.05 8.38
N ILE A 84 44.45 14.00 7.99
CA ILE A 84 45.09 15.09 7.24
C ILE A 84 45.32 14.62 5.80
N TYR A 85 44.77 15.35 4.83
CA TYR A 85 44.92 15.07 3.41
C TYR A 85 45.65 16.18 2.70
N SER A 86 46.52 15.80 1.75
CA SER A 86 47.17 16.76 0.86
C SER A 86 46.39 16.98 -0.41
N ILE A 87 46.12 18.21 -0.81
CA ILE A 87 45.30 18.57 -1.98
C ILE A 87 45.97 18.20 -3.32
N GLY A 88 47.28 17.90 -3.35
CA GLY A 88 48.02 17.58 -4.57
C GLY A 88 47.96 16.11 -5.03
N ASP A 89 47.65 15.19 -4.18
CA ASP A 89 47.72 13.77 -4.49
C ASP A 89 46.35 13.19 -4.93
N LYS A 90 46.05 13.31 -6.22
CA LYS A 90 44.83 12.77 -6.84
C LYS A 90 44.57 11.28 -6.57
N ARG A 91 45.57 10.51 -6.15
CA ARG A 91 45.46 9.07 -5.86
C ARG A 91 45.08 8.78 -4.40
N LYS A 92 45.27 9.75 -3.51
CA LYS A 92 45.03 9.62 -2.08
C LYS A 92 43.77 10.34 -1.58
N PHE A 93 43.10 11.13 -2.44
CA PHE A 93 41.70 11.31 -2.17
C PHE A 93 41.07 9.93 -2.34
N PRO A 94 40.76 9.19 -1.32
CA PRO A 94 39.73 8.19 -1.41
C PRO A 94 38.55 9.03 -1.83
N GLY A 95 38.28 9.00 -3.16
CA GLY A 95 37.06 9.65 -3.64
C GLY A 95 36.08 9.27 -2.60
N LEU A 96 35.46 10.19 -1.91
CA LEU A 96 34.61 9.96 -0.76
C LEU A 96 33.61 8.88 -1.13
N LYS A 97 34.14 7.66 -1.36
CA LYS A 97 33.41 6.43 -1.34
C LYS A 97 33.00 6.31 0.09
N MET A 98 31.80 6.80 0.36
CA MET A 98 31.05 6.48 1.55
C MET A 98 30.82 4.96 1.56
N GLY A 99 31.88 4.22 1.84
CA GLY A 99 31.85 2.81 2.07
C GLY A 99 32.57 2.59 3.38
N GLU A 100 31.86 2.14 4.37
CA GLU A 100 32.38 1.43 5.53
C GLU A 100 32.78 2.20 6.79
N ALA A 101 32.60 3.51 6.91
CA ALA A 101 32.65 4.14 8.23
C ALA A 101 31.28 4.63 8.64
N SER A 102 30.74 4.07 9.71
CA SER A 102 29.54 4.47 10.46
C SER A 102 28.61 5.44 9.69
N GLU A 103 27.58 4.91 9.09
CA GLU A 103 26.66 5.61 8.17
C GLU A 103 25.97 6.86 8.73
N ASN A 104 26.16 7.16 10.02
CA ASN A 104 25.45 8.23 10.74
C ASN A 104 26.33 9.32 11.32
N ALA A 105 27.64 9.35 11.05
CA ALA A 105 28.50 10.40 11.58
C ALA A 105 28.55 11.61 10.66
N ILE A 106 28.06 12.74 11.13
CA ILE A 106 28.23 14.05 10.47
C ILE A 106 29.73 14.30 10.36
N LYS A 107 30.26 14.38 9.14
CA LYS A 107 31.68 14.67 8.89
C LYS A 107 31.93 16.18 8.78
N HIS A 108 32.90 16.64 9.51
CA HIS A 108 33.34 18.04 9.45
C HIS A 108 34.65 18.12 8.69
N TYR A 109 34.77 19.15 7.86
CA TYR A 109 35.94 19.34 7.04
C TYR A 109 36.54 20.72 7.27
N VAL A 110 37.86 20.80 7.44
CA VAL A 110 38.60 22.03 7.43
C VAL A 110 39.51 22.05 6.21
N ILE A 111 39.30 23.02 5.35
CA ILE A 111 40.08 23.17 4.12
C ILE A 111 40.94 24.43 4.26
N VAL A 112 42.24 24.22 4.23
CA VAL A 112 43.22 25.34 4.21
C VAL A 112 43.77 25.41 2.80
N THR A 113 43.44 26.45 2.07
CA THR A 113 43.73 26.50 0.64
C THR A 113 43.88 27.93 0.13
N SER A 114 44.58 28.11 -1.01
CA SER A 114 44.48 29.30 -1.82
C SER A 114 43.19 29.30 -2.65
N PHE A 115 42.78 30.47 -3.12
CA PHE A 115 41.58 30.61 -3.94
C PHE A 115 41.60 29.69 -5.20
N LYS A 116 42.74 29.59 -5.88
CA LYS A 116 42.88 28.72 -7.08
C LYS A 116 42.78 27.27 -6.77
N ASP A 117 43.31 26.81 -5.65
CA ASP A 117 43.27 25.40 -5.26
C ASP A 117 41.87 25.03 -4.74
N PHE A 118 41.17 25.96 -4.14
CA PHE A 118 39.78 25.79 -3.71
C PHE A 118 38.85 25.48 -4.89
N GLU A 119 39.00 26.19 -6.00
CA GLU A 119 38.25 25.92 -7.22
C GLU A 119 38.47 24.46 -7.75
N GLN A 120 39.72 24.01 -7.76
CA GLN A 120 40.06 22.66 -8.16
C GLN A 120 39.54 21.59 -7.17
N THR A 121 39.66 21.86 -5.88
CA THR A 121 39.24 20.95 -4.81
C THR A 121 37.73 20.78 -4.77
N SER A 122 36.96 21.82 -5.08
CA SER A 122 35.49 21.79 -5.09
C SER A 122 34.93 20.76 -6.06
N LEU A 123 35.69 20.35 -7.07
CA LEU A 123 35.28 19.32 -8.03
C LEU A 123 35.24 17.90 -7.42
N TYR A 124 35.87 17.69 -6.28
CA TYR A 124 35.99 16.40 -5.60
C TYR A 124 35.02 16.22 -4.43
N PHE A 125 34.23 17.23 -4.09
CA PHE A 125 33.26 17.10 -3.01
C PHE A 125 32.09 16.21 -3.44
N ALA A 126 31.76 15.23 -2.59
CA ALA A 126 30.52 14.53 -2.68
C ALA A 126 29.41 15.34 -2.01
N LYS A 127 28.15 15.02 -2.28
CA LYS A 127 27.03 15.59 -1.52
C LYS A 127 27.12 15.15 -0.07
N HIS A 128 27.22 16.09 0.83
CA HIS A 128 27.30 15.81 2.26
C HIS A 128 26.50 16.81 3.09
N ALA A 129 25.79 16.31 4.08
CA ALA A 129 25.19 17.13 5.14
C ALA A 129 26.23 17.66 6.15
N GLY A 130 27.52 17.49 5.88
CA GLY A 130 28.61 17.93 6.76
C GLY A 130 28.76 19.43 6.82
N ILE A 131 29.43 19.90 7.88
CA ILE A 131 29.82 21.31 8.03
C ILE A 131 31.23 21.49 7.44
N TYR A 132 31.38 22.45 6.55
CA TYR A 132 32.62 22.74 5.87
C TYR A 132 33.17 24.05 6.35
N PHE A 133 34.42 24.03 6.79
CA PHE A 133 35.19 25.24 7.15
C PHE A 133 36.20 25.52 6.07
N PHE A 134 36.14 26.69 5.46
CA PHE A 134 37.11 27.10 4.46
C PHE A 134 37.96 28.20 5.03
N VAL A 135 39.25 27.94 5.15
CA VAL A 135 40.25 28.97 5.55
C VAL A 135 40.92 29.47 4.27
N ILE A 136 40.59 30.70 3.88
CA ILE A 136 41.18 31.33 2.71
C ILE A 136 42.26 32.27 3.16
N LEU A 137 43.49 31.96 2.79
CA LEU A 137 44.69 32.71 3.22
C LEU A 137 45.08 33.82 2.24
N ASP A 138 44.68 33.71 0.96
CA ASP A 138 45.02 34.65 -0.11
C ASP A 138 43.92 35.71 -0.29
N GLU A 139 44.31 36.85 -0.90
CA GLU A 139 43.32 37.85 -1.34
C GLU A 139 42.41 37.27 -2.41
N PHE A 140 41.10 37.45 -2.20
CA PHE A 140 40.07 36.97 -3.11
C PHE A 140 39.11 38.09 -3.48
N ARG A 141 38.45 37.93 -4.63
CA ARG A 141 37.34 38.80 -5.04
C ARG A 141 36.01 38.20 -4.62
N LEU A 142 35.18 38.99 -3.95
CA LEU A 142 33.83 38.54 -3.52
C LEU A 142 32.97 37.94 -4.64
N ARG A 143 33.19 38.39 -5.88
CA ARG A 143 32.48 37.84 -7.03
C ARG A 143 32.86 36.38 -7.31
N GLU A 144 34.13 36.08 -7.35
CA GLU A 144 34.69 34.77 -7.61
C GLU A 144 34.33 33.81 -6.48
N LEU A 145 34.48 34.24 -5.23
CA LEU A 145 34.09 33.46 -4.05
C LEU A 145 32.61 33.09 -4.07
N ARG A 146 31.74 33.99 -4.47
CA ARG A 146 30.31 33.72 -4.63
C ARG A 146 30.02 32.69 -5.72
N GLU A 147 30.73 32.74 -6.84
CA GLU A 147 30.57 31.77 -7.93
C GLU A 147 30.94 30.36 -7.48
N ILE A 148 32.01 30.21 -6.70
CA ILE A 148 32.41 28.92 -6.13
C ILE A 148 31.36 28.43 -5.14
N CYS A 149 30.90 29.28 -4.20
CA CYS A 149 29.87 28.90 -3.24
C CYS A 149 28.55 28.51 -3.96
N HIS A 150 28.20 29.25 -5.01
CA HIS A 150 27.04 28.92 -5.82
C HIS A 150 27.20 27.56 -6.52
N MET A 151 28.38 27.23 -7.01
CA MET A 151 28.66 25.91 -7.60
C MET A 151 28.60 24.82 -6.54
N LEU A 152 29.18 25.03 -5.35
CA LEU A 152 29.09 24.09 -4.23
C LEU A 152 27.63 23.79 -3.85
N TRP A 153 26.81 24.83 -3.82
CA TRP A 153 25.37 24.66 -3.56
C TRP A 153 24.65 23.90 -4.68
N THR A 154 24.81 24.33 -5.92
CA THR A 154 24.03 23.77 -7.04
C THR A 154 24.44 22.36 -7.42
N LYS A 155 25.73 22.00 -7.33
CA LYS A 155 26.23 20.67 -7.68
C LYS A 155 26.25 19.71 -6.49
N HIS A 156 26.65 20.20 -5.32
CA HIS A 156 26.91 19.35 -4.16
C HIS A 156 25.95 19.59 -2.99
N GLN A 157 25.07 20.60 -3.10
CA GLN A 157 24.11 21.00 -2.06
C GLN A 157 24.76 21.34 -0.72
N ILE A 158 26.00 21.83 -0.78
CA ILE A 158 26.77 22.27 0.38
C ILE A 158 26.40 23.71 0.70
N PHE A 159 25.84 23.94 1.88
CA PHE A 159 25.47 25.29 2.35
C PHE A 159 26.10 25.65 3.69
N LYS A 160 26.45 24.67 4.51
CA LYS A 160 27.06 24.85 5.84
C LYS A 160 28.56 25.15 5.68
N SER A 161 28.89 26.31 5.11
CA SER A 161 30.28 26.69 4.87
C SER A 161 30.60 28.02 5.52
N PHE A 162 31.67 28.02 6.35
CA PHE A 162 32.26 29.23 6.90
C PHE A 162 33.49 29.58 6.10
N LEU A 163 33.53 30.79 5.63
CA LEU A 163 34.64 31.32 4.88
C LEU A 163 35.43 32.26 5.79
N LEU A 164 36.51 31.74 6.35
CA LEU A 164 37.40 32.49 7.22
C LEU A 164 38.32 33.37 6.39
N THR A 165 38.16 34.66 6.48
CA THR A 165 38.92 35.63 5.69
C THR A 165 39.52 36.67 6.57
N ASN A 166 40.49 37.43 6.04
CA ASN A 166 41.06 38.60 6.74
C ASN A 166 40.03 39.70 7.06
N ARG A 167 38.81 39.61 6.50
CA ARG A 167 37.70 40.56 6.76
C ARG A 167 36.66 40.01 7.74
N GLY A 168 36.90 38.86 8.34
CA GLY A 168 35.97 38.14 9.24
C GLY A 168 35.39 36.89 8.64
N VAL A 169 34.41 36.32 9.34
CA VAL A 169 33.70 35.09 8.92
C VAL A 169 32.61 35.46 7.95
N LEU A 170 32.62 34.84 6.79
CA LEU A 170 31.59 34.97 5.77
C LEU A 170 30.84 33.63 5.63
N ILE A 171 29.54 33.73 5.39
CA ILE A 171 28.67 32.58 5.12
C ILE A 171 27.94 32.76 3.80
N PHE A 172 27.56 31.66 3.17
CA PHE A 172 26.78 31.69 1.96
C PHE A 172 25.32 31.34 2.26
N ASP A 173 24.39 32.28 1.98
CA ASP A 173 22.95 32.05 2.03
C ASP A 173 22.44 31.76 0.61
N PRO A 174 22.03 30.52 0.29
CA PRO A 174 21.61 30.13 -1.04
C PRO A 174 20.25 30.70 -1.44
N PHE A 175 19.42 31.15 -0.50
CA PHE A 175 18.02 31.53 -0.75
C PHE A 175 17.82 33.04 -0.95
N VAL A 176 18.84 33.83 -0.83
CA VAL A 176 18.73 35.26 -1.08
C VAL A 176 18.90 35.59 -2.55
N TRP A 177 17.86 36.21 -3.14
CA TRP A 177 17.91 36.67 -4.52
C TRP A 177 18.88 37.86 -4.65
N ASN A 178 19.75 37.78 -5.63
CA ASN A 178 20.71 38.85 -5.92
C ASN A 178 20.30 39.60 -7.19
N ASN A 179 19.71 40.77 -7.03
CA ASN A 179 19.25 41.62 -8.13
C ASN A 179 20.34 41.98 -9.15
N ARG A 180 21.61 42.04 -8.74
CA ARG A 180 22.72 42.42 -9.63
C ARG A 180 23.12 41.28 -10.58
N THR A 181 22.92 40.02 -10.18
CA THR A 181 23.33 38.85 -10.97
C THR A 181 22.17 38.09 -11.54
N GLY A 182 20.93 38.39 -11.13
CA GLY A 182 19.75 37.64 -11.51
C GLY A 182 19.78 36.16 -11.06
N LYS A 183 20.51 35.86 -9.98
CA LYS A 183 20.66 34.49 -9.43
C LYS A 183 20.45 34.47 -7.93
N TYR A 184 20.02 33.33 -7.42
CA TYR A 184 20.02 33.07 -5.99
C TYR A 184 21.44 32.88 -5.44
N GLY A 185 21.67 33.24 -4.19
CA GLY A 185 22.91 33.11 -3.47
C GLY A 185 23.61 34.43 -3.16
N LYS A 186 23.85 34.65 -1.88
CA LYS A 186 24.54 35.85 -1.37
C LYS A 186 25.54 35.48 -0.29
N ILE A 187 26.71 36.10 -0.33
CA ILE A 187 27.66 36.03 0.77
C ILE A 187 27.29 37.10 1.78
N ILE A 188 27.17 36.70 3.03
CA ILE A 188 26.79 37.55 4.17
C ILE A 188 27.88 37.44 5.22
N GLN A 189 28.18 38.55 5.88
CA GLN A 189 29.06 38.55 7.03
C GLN A 189 28.33 37.93 8.23
N TYR A 190 28.96 36.95 8.86
CA TYR A 190 28.40 36.29 10.03
C TYR A 190 28.59 37.18 11.27
N THR A 191 27.50 37.57 11.90
CA THR A 191 27.48 38.47 13.06
C THR A 191 27.28 37.78 14.41
N GLY A 192 27.25 36.42 14.40
CA GLY A 192 27.09 35.65 15.65
C GLY A 192 25.67 35.49 16.13
N GLU A 193 24.66 35.91 15.38
CA GLU A 193 23.26 35.69 15.74
C GLU A 193 22.78 34.25 15.44
N LYS A 194 21.95 33.77 16.37
CA LYS A 194 21.34 32.43 16.49
C LYS A 194 21.27 31.58 15.25
N SER A 195 21.58 30.30 15.46
CA SER A 195 21.39 29.12 14.57
C SER A 195 20.80 29.44 13.19
N LEU A 196 21.68 29.81 12.25
CA LEU A 196 21.31 30.05 10.85
C LEU A 196 20.63 28.80 10.22
N GLU A 197 20.98 27.66 10.74
CA GLU A 197 20.56 26.33 10.25
C GLU A 197 19.04 26.11 10.32
N ARG A 198 18.44 26.48 11.45
CA ARG A 198 16.98 26.31 11.63
C ARG A 198 16.14 27.34 10.91
N THR A 199 16.68 28.54 10.68
CA THR A 199 15.93 29.65 10.08
C THR A 199 15.98 29.67 8.56
N ILE A 200 17.04 29.18 7.93
CA ILE A 200 17.22 29.24 6.47
C ILE A 200 16.21 28.40 5.73
N PHE A 201 15.98 27.15 6.17
CA PHE A 201 15.08 26.21 5.46
C PHE A 201 13.61 26.44 5.78
N TYR A 202 13.26 27.11 6.87
CA TYR A 202 11.87 27.49 7.17
C TYR A 202 11.34 28.62 6.28
N ASN A 203 12.21 29.34 5.59
CA ASN A 203 11.80 30.34 4.61
C ASN A 203 12.82 30.40 3.46
N MET A 204 12.55 29.66 2.41
CA MET A 204 13.42 29.60 1.23
C MET A 204 13.24 30.77 0.27
N ARG A 205 12.43 31.77 0.63
CA ARG A 205 12.27 33.05 -0.09
C ARG A 205 11.97 32.91 -1.58
N GLY A 206 11.13 31.93 -1.92
CA GLY A 206 10.75 31.66 -3.30
C GLY A 206 11.79 30.90 -4.12
N TYR A 207 12.79 30.29 -3.48
CA TYR A 207 13.81 29.49 -4.17
C TYR A 207 13.15 28.36 -4.97
N PRO A 208 13.52 28.13 -6.25
CA PRO A 208 12.96 27.08 -7.07
C PRO A 208 13.51 25.71 -6.66
N LEU A 209 12.63 24.81 -6.18
CA LEU A 209 12.95 23.40 -5.96
C LEU A 209 12.33 22.54 -7.08
N ARG A 210 13.13 21.60 -7.60
CA ARG A 210 12.72 20.65 -8.62
C ARG A 210 11.94 19.53 -7.97
N VAL A 211 10.63 19.52 -8.16
CA VAL A 211 9.71 18.54 -7.55
C VAL A 211 9.19 17.61 -8.63
N GLN A 212 9.34 16.32 -8.42
CA GLN A 212 8.75 15.29 -9.26
C GLN A 212 7.53 14.69 -8.56
N GLN A 213 6.42 14.67 -9.29
CA GLN A 213 5.19 13.99 -8.91
C GLN A 213 4.60 13.32 -10.15
N PHE A 214 4.20 12.07 -10.04
CA PHE A 214 3.64 11.30 -11.13
C PHE A 214 2.37 10.59 -10.69
N ARG A 215 1.64 10.01 -11.64
CA ARG A 215 0.36 9.36 -11.38
C ARG A 215 0.52 8.19 -10.40
N SER A 216 -0.19 8.29 -9.29
CA SER A 216 -0.35 7.23 -8.31
C SER A 216 -1.75 7.32 -7.68
N VAL A 217 -2.06 6.45 -6.74
CA VAL A 217 -3.36 6.47 -6.03
C VAL A 217 -3.64 7.81 -5.39
N TYR A 218 -2.65 8.37 -4.70
CA TYR A 218 -2.75 9.64 -3.97
C TYR A 218 -2.26 10.85 -4.77
N SER A 219 -1.77 10.64 -5.98
CA SER A 219 -1.20 11.68 -6.83
C SER A 219 -1.84 11.63 -8.22
N LYS A 220 -2.57 12.68 -8.58
CA LYS A 220 -3.27 12.81 -9.85
C LYS A 220 -2.77 14.04 -10.60
N PRO A 221 -1.73 13.88 -11.45
CA PRO A 221 -1.16 14.98 -12.21
C PRO A 221 -2.14 15.49 -13.26
N MET A 222 -2.27 16.81 -13.34
CA MET A 222 -3.04 17.51 -14.36
C MET A 222 -2.09 18.17 -15.35
N LEU A 223 -2.19 17.77 -16.60
CA LEU A 223 -1.42 18.35 -17.68
C LEU A 223 -2.15 19.53 -18.29
N ASN A 224 -1.41 20.55 -18.66
CA ASN A 224 -1.95 21.67 -19.46
C ASN A 224 -2.38 21.11 -20.84
N PRO A 225 -3.63 21.31 -21.26
CA PRO A 225 -4.15 20.74 -22.51
C PRO A 225 -3.38 21.21 -23.75
N ILE A 226 -2.80 22.42 -23.72
CA ILE A 226 -2.10 23.03 -24.85
C ILE A 226 -0.63 22.65 -24.85
N THR A 227 0.07 22.86 -23.72
CA THR A 227 1.53 22.67 -23.62
C THR A 227 1.92 21.25 -23.27
N LYS A 228 0.98 20.41 -22.83
CA LYS A 228 1.19 19.04 -22.29
C LYS A 228 2.17 18.96 -21.11
N LYS A 229 2.55 20.10 -20.53
CA LYS A 229 3.38 20.16 -19.34
C LYS A 229 2.56 19.99 -18.08
N LEU A 230 3.17 19.45 -17.04
CA LEU A 230 2.56 19.31 -15.74
C LEU A 230 2.26 20.68 -15.14
N GLN A 231 1.00 20.96 -14.86
CA GLN A 231 0.55 22.24 -14.32
C GLN A 231 0.28 22.17 -12.82
N HIS A 232 -0.40 21.15 -12.39
CA HIS A 232 -0.80 20.95 -11.01
C HIS A 232 -0.95 19.46 -10.69
N VAL A 233 -0.86 19.10 -9.42
CA VAL A 233 -1.09 17.73 -8.95
C VAL A 233 -2.19 17.76 -7.90
N TYR A 234 -3.24 17.00 -8.14
CA TYR A 234 -4.34 16.79 -7.21
C TYR A 234 -4.14 15.53 -6.37
N GLY A 235 -4.92 15.40 -5.31
CA GLY A 235 -4.90 14.29 -4.38
C GLY A 235 -4.10 14.60 -3.13
N VAL A 236 -3.86 13.59 -2.31
CA VAL A 236 -3.15 13.74 -1.03
C VAL A 236 -1.75 14.31 -1.22
N ASP A 237 -0.96 13.70 -2.13
CA ASP A 237 0.41 14.12 -2.39
C ASP A 237 0.50 15.56 -2.95
N GLY A 238 -0.52 15.96 -3.73
CA GLY A 238 -0.63 17.33 -4.22
C GLY A 238 -0.84 18.33 -3.08
N ARG A 239 -1.80 18.04 -2.18
CA ARG A 239 -2.08 18.90 -1.01
C ARG A 239 -0.90 18.97 -0.04
N VAL A 240 -0.21 17.84 0.19
CA VAL A 240 1.03 17.83 0.98
C VAL A 240 2.08 18.72 0.36
N SER A 241 2.27 18.63 -0.96
CA SER A 241 3.19 19.49 -1.71
C SER A 241 2.81 20.99 -1.61
N ASP A 242 1.51 21.33 -1.59
CA ASP A 242 1.03 22.68 -1.40
C ASP A 242 1.38 23.22 0.00
N VAL A 243 1.09 22.41 1.05
CA VAL A 243 1.43 22.78 2.43
C VAL A 243 2.94 22.96 2.63
N LEU A 244 3.75 22.06 2.05
CA LEU A 244 5.22 22.19 2.11
C LEU A 244 5.69 23.47 1.41
N GLN A 245 5.17 23.78 0.23
CA GLN A 245 5.50 24.99 -0.51
C GLN A 245 5.16 26.25 0.28
N GLU A 246 3.96 26.33 0.84
CA GLU A 246 3.50 27.49 1.61
C GLU A 246 4.30 27.65 2.90
N SER A 247 4.49 26.55 3.65
CA SER A 247 5.18 26.59 4.94
C SER A 247 6.66 26.91 4.84
N LEU A 248 7.34 26.41 3.81
CA LEU A 248 8.77 26.63 3.59
C LEU A 248 9.06 27.77 2.61
N ASN A 249 8.02 28.36 2.02
CA ASN A 249 8.11 29.48 1.08
C ASN A 249 9.11 29.22 -0.06
N PHE A 250 8.95 28.09 -0.75
CA PHE A 250 9.73 27.79 -1.97
C PHE A 250 8.80 27.80 -3.20
N THR A 251 9.39 27.92 -4.38
CA THR A 251 8.66 27.80 -5.65
C THR A 251 8.82 26.39 -6.22
N ARG A 252 7.72 25.69 -6.43
CA ARG A 252 7.77 24.36 -7.08
C ARG A 252 8.06 24.48 -8.57
N VAL A 253 9.12 23.86 -9.01
CA VAL A 253 9.37 23.58 -10.42
C VAL A 253 8.97 22.13 -10.66
N LEU A 254 7.74 21.93 -11.11
CA LEU A 254 7.23 20.59 -11.41
C LEU A 254 7.96 20.02 -12.63
N LEU A 255 8.59 18.87 -12.44
CA LEU A 255 9.26 18.14 -13.52
C LEU A 255 8.23 17.26 -14.24
N ASP A 256 8.36 17.18 -15.54
CA ASP A 256 7.54 16.25 -16.33
C ASP A 256 7.82 14.81 -15.87
N PRO A 257 6.78 14.01 -15.65
CA PRO A 257 6.95 12.65 -15.15
C PRO A 257 7.65 11.76 -16.18
N ASP A 258 8.61 10.98 -15.71
CA ASP A 258 9.24 9.94 -16.52
C ASP A 258 8.21 8.85 -16.86
N PRO A 259 8.20 8.29 -18.08
CA PRO A 259 7.29 7.21 -18.46
C PRO A 259 7.37 5.97 -17.58
N HIS A 260 8.51 5.75 -16.90
CA HIS A 260 8.73 4.61 -16.01
C HIS A 260 8.32 4.87 -14.54
N TYR A 261 7.68 6.00 -14.24
CA TYR A 261 7.14 6.36 -12.92
C TYR A 261 8.17 6.21 -11.78
N PHE A 262 8.01 5.16 -10.96
CA PHE A 262 8.90 4.89 -9.81
C PHE A 262 10.33 4.62 -10.24
N GLY A 263 10.49 3.91 -11.32
CA GLY A 263 11.77 3.48 -11.88
C GLY A 263 12.03 1.99 -11.68
N GLU A 264 12.78 1.45 -12.62
CA GLU A 264 13.18 0.05 -12.66
C GLU A 264 14.68 -0.06 -12.94
N ARG A 265 15.28 -1.13 -12.42
CA ARG A 265 16.67 -1.44 -12.71
C ARG A 265 16.79 -2.04 -14.10
N SER A 266 17.51 -1.37 -14.97
CA SER A 266 17.84 -1.89 -16.31
C SER A 266 18.82 -3.05 -16.22
N PRO A 267 18.89 -3.94 -17.22
CA PRO A 267 19.88 -5.04 -17.25
C PRO A 267 21.33 -4.55 -17.14
N ASN A 268 21.61 -3.34 -17.57
CA ASN A 268 22.93 -2.69 -17.47
C ASN A 268 23.25 -2.16 -16.07
N GLY A 269 22.38 -2.36 -15.09
CA GLY A 269 22.56 -1.87 -13.73
C GLY A 269 22.17 -0.41 -13.49
N THR A 270 21.78 0.34 -14.53
CA THR A 270 21.27 1.72 -14.42
C THR A 270 19.80 1.72 -14.04
N TYR A 271 19.36 2.78 -13.37
CA TYR A 271 17.96 2.99 -12.99
C TYR A 271 17.31 4.06 -13.89
N ASN A 272 16.06 3.87 -14.24
CA ASN A 272 15.21 4.85 -14.90
C ASN A 272 14.18 5.46 -13.91
N GLY A 273 13.25 6.27 -14.40
CA GLY A 273 12.17 6.85 -13.60
C GLY A 273 12.65 7.82 -12.51
N ALA A 274 11.90 7.89 -11.42
CA ALA A 274 12.23 8.78 -10.31
C ALA A 274 13.52 8.36 -9.60
N ILE A 275 13.76 7.05 -9.43
CA ILE A 275 15.00 6.54 -8.84
C ILE A 275 16.20 6.98 -9.67
N GLY A 276 16.16 6.81 -10.99
CA GLY A 276 17.22 7.30 -11.87
C GLY A 276 17.43 8.81 -11.78
N SER A 277 16.34 9.57 -11.66
CA SER A 277 16.40 11.04 -11.52
C SER A 277 17.03 11.47 -10.19
N ILE A 278 16.84 10.69 -9.11
CA ILE A 278 17.52 10.91 -7.81
C ILE A 278 19.04 10.67 -7.97
N ILE A 279 19.43 9.54 -8.55
CA ILE A 279 20.82 9.17 -8.75
C ILE A 279 21.54 10.25 -9.60
N ASP A 280 20.88 10.68 -10.69
CA ASP A 280 21.43 11.70 -11.61
C ASP A 280 21.34 13.13 -11.04
N ASN A 281 20.80 13.33 -9.86
CA ASN A 281 20.57 14.66 -9.26
C ASN A 281 19.72 15.60 -10.14
N LYS A 282 18.75 15.05 -10.84
CA LYS A 282 17.84 15.83 -11.69
C LYS A 282 16.67 16.42 -10.92
N LEU A 283 16.35 15.87 -9.74
CA LEU A 283 15.27 16.30 -8.85
C LEU A 283 15.77 16.59 -7.44
N ASP A 284 15.04 17.43 -6.73
CA ASP A 284 15.31 17.78 -5.33
C ASP A 284 14.39 17.02 -4.38
N LEU A 285 13.11 16.90 -4.72
CA LEU A 285 12.08 16.19 -3.93
C LEU A 285 11.21 15.34 -4.86
N CYS A 286 11.00 14.09 -4.51
CA CYS A 286 9.95 13.27 -5.10
C CYS A 286 8.81 13.12 -4.09
N LEU A 287 7.70 13.82 -4.34
CA LEU A 287 6.54 13.86 -3.48
C LEU A 287 5.41 12.95 -4.02
N THR A 288 5.79 11.75 -4.44
CA THR A 288 4.89 10.63 -4.70
C THR A 288 5.29 9.49 -3.78
N GLY A 289 4.32 8.88 -3.11
CA GLY A 289 4.61 7.89 -2.07
C GLY A 289 5.27 6.61 -2.58
N PHE A 290 6.45 6.30 -2.04
CA PHE A 290 7.22 5.07 -2.26
C PHE A 290 7.01 4.09 -1.10
N PHE A 291 7.07 2.79 -1.38
CA PHE A 291 7.20 1.78 -0.34
C PHE A 291 8.56 1.90 0.35
N VAL A 292 8.57 1.90 1.67
CA VAL A 292 9.83 1.85 2.44
C VAL A 292 10.37 0.44 2.39
N LYS A 293 11.34 0.24 1.51
CA LYS A 293 12.07 -1.01 1.34
C LYS A 293 13.46 -0.75 0.77
N ASP A 294 14.32 -1.75 0.77
CA ASP A 294 15.63 -1.64 0.12
C ASP A 294 15.50 -1.73 -1.40
N TYR A 295 15.82 -0.64 -2.09
CA TYR A 295 15.89 -0.57 -3.54
C TYR A 295 17.30 -0.82 -4.08
N MET A 296 18.27 -1.15 -3.22
CA MET A 296 19.70 -1.29 -3.56
C MET A 296 20.30 0.00 -4.17
N VAL A 297 19.82 1.16 -3.71
CA VAL A 297 20.26 2.49 -4.17
C VAL A 297 20.73 3.29 -2.96
N PRO A 298 22.05 3.34 -2.71
CA PRO A 298 22.61 4.03 -1.55
C PRO A 298 22.45 5.55 -1.60
N GLU A 299 22.17 6.13 -2.77
CA GLU A 299 21.96 7.57 -2.97
C GLU A 299 20.54 8.03 -2.61
N MET A 300 19.62 7.12 -2.37
CA MET A 300 18.22 7.42 -2.05
C MET A 300 17.99 7.43 -0.54
N GLU A 301 17.24 8.40 -0.07
CA GLU A 301 16.79 8.53 1.32
C GLU A 301 15.28 8.70 1.40
N PHE A 302 14.68 8.14 2.44
CA PHE A 302 13.25 8.19 2.69
C PHE A 302 12.92 9.29 3.70
N SER A 303 11.78 9.95 3.50
CA SER A 303 11.19 10.78 4.54
C SER A 303 10.73 9.95 5.74
N VAL A 304 10.30 10.63 6.80
CA VAL A 304 9.44 10.00 7.80
C VAL A 304 8.23 9.38 7.14
N ALA A 305 7.68 8.34 7.76
CA ALA A 305 6.48 7.67 7.31
C ALA A 305 5.31 8.66 7.14
N VAL A 306 4.61 8.56 6.03
CA VAL A 306 3.48 9.44 5.71
C VAL A 306 2.15 8.72 5.94
N TYR A 307 2.04 7.49 5.43
CA TYR A 307 0.88 6.61 5.59
C TYR A 307 1.29 5.16 5.37
N ASP A 308 0.40 4.23 5.72
CA ASP A 308 0.61 2.79 5.53
C ASP A 308 -0.30 2.27 4.43
N ASP A 309 0.15 1.24 3.72
CA ASP A 309 -0.64 0.56 2.70
C ASP A 309 -0.33 -0.95 2.69
N LYS A 310 -1.19 -1.71 2.04
CA LYS A 310 -1.07 -3.15 1.91
C LYS A 310 -1.03 -3.52 0.44
N LEU A 311 -0.16 -4.45 0.08
CA LEU A 311 -0.29 -5.15 -1.19
C LEU A 311 -1.24 -6.32 -1.01
N CYS A 312 -2.36 -6.25 -1.69
CA CYS A 312 -3.38 -7.28 -1.63
C CYS A 312 -3.56 -7.92 -3.01
N ILE A 313 -3.96 -9.17 -2.98
CA ILE A 313 -4.31 -9.92 -4.18
C ILE A 313 -5.81 -9.80 -4.39
N TYR A 314 -6.20 -9.58 -5.62
CA TYR A 314 -7.60 -9.58 -6.01
C TYR A 314 -7.85 -10.59 -7.12
N THR A 315 -9.01 -11.22 -7.06
CA THR A 315 -9.45 -12.24 -8.01
C THR A 315 -10.79 -11.81 -8.63
N PRO A 316 -11.16 -12.36 -9.77
CA PRO A 316 -12.55 -12.25 -10.22
C PRO A 316 -13.46 -12.80 -9.13
N LYS A 317 -14.61 -12.16 -8.92
CA LYS A 317 -15.64 -12.69 -8.02
C LYS A 317 -16.03 -14.10 -8.46
N ALA A 318 -16.19 -15.00 -7.51
CA ALA A 318 -16.64 -16.34 -7.79
C ALA A 318 -17.94 -16.30 -8.60
N LYS A 319 -18.08 -17.22 -9.56
CA LYS A 319 -19.27 -17.29 -10.41
C LYS A 319 -20.52 -17.50 -9.58
N GLN A 320 -21.65 -17.00 -10.05
CA GLN A 320 -22.93 -17.30 -9.46
C GLN A 320 -23.24 -18.78 -9.62
N ILE A 321 -23.88 -19.36 -8.61
CA ILE A 321 -24.39 -20.71 -8.69
C ILE A 321 -25.53 -20.72 -9.72
N PRO A 322 -25.57 -21.72 -10.66
CA PRO A 322 -26.63 -21.81 -11.66
C PRO A 322 -28.00 -21.75 -11.01
N GLU A 323 -28.90 -20.95 -11.52
CA GLU A 323 -30.25 -20.75 -10.97
C GLU A 323 -31.07 -22.00 -10.96
N SER A 324 -30.80 -22.89 -11.90
CA SER A 324 -31.44 -24.22 -11.97
C SER A 324 -31.27 -25.08 -10.71
N ILE A 325 -30.18 -24.84 -9.92
CA ILE A 325 -29.88 -25.64 -8.71
C ILE A 325 -30.34 -24.86 -7.44
N LEU A 326 -30.69 -23.59 -7.57
CA LEU A 326 -31.10 -22.76 -6.43
C LEU A 326 -32.25 -23.34 -5.60
N PRO A 327 -33.30 -24.01 -6.18
CA PRO A 327 -34.36 -24.60 -5.38
C PRO A 327 -33.87 -25.66 -4.40
N ILE A 328 -32.82 -26.41 -4.74
CA ILE A 328 -32.24 -27.42 -3.85
C ILE A 328 -31.39 -26.76 -2.76
N LEU A 329 -30.64 -25.67 -3.10
CA LEU A 329 -29.75 -24.97 -2.20
C LEU A 329 -30.44 -23.90 -1.36
N SER A 330 -31.68 -23.51 -1.70
CA SER A 330 -32.46 -22.50 -0.98
C SER A 330 -32.71 -22.87 0.47
N VAL A 331 -32.77 -24.16 0.75
CA VAL A 331 -32.91 -24.69 2.09
C VAL A 331 -31.68 -25.48 2.46
N GLY A 332 -31.12 -25.25 3.64
CA GLY A 332 -29.93 -25.93 4.10
C GLY A 332 -30.07 -27.44 4.09
N TYR A 333 -29.00 -28.16 3.83
CA TYR A 333 -28.96 -29.62 3.78
C TYR A 333 -29.57 -30.27 5.02
N ASP A 334 -29.36 -29.70 6.19
CA ASP A 334 -29.92 -30.19 7.47
C ASP A 334 -31.45 -30.17 7.48
N LEU A 335 -32.07 -29.14 6.91
CA LEU A 335 -33.51 -29.00 6.83
C LEU A 335 -34.10 -30.02 5.87
N TRP A 336 -33.43 -30.36 4.77
CA TRP A 336 -33.85 -31.45 3.88
C TRP A 336 -33.87 -32.80 4.60
N LEU A 337 -32.83 -33.10 5.40
CA LEU A 337 -32.75 -34.32 6.19
C LEU A 337 -33.87 -34.38 7.22
N VAL A 338 -34.13 -33.29 7.94
CA VAL A 338 -35.25 -33.23 8.91
C VAL A 338 -36.58 -33.41 8.22
N PHE A 339 -36.79 -32.80 7.04
CA PHE A 339 -38.01 -32.91 6.27
C PHE A 339 -38.29 -34.38 5.87
N ILE A 340 -37.31 -35.06 5.28
CA ILE A 340 -37.44 -36.46 4.85
C ILE A 340 -37.64 -37.35 6.07
N PHE A 341 -36.85 -37.20 7.11
CA PHE A 341 -36.96 -38.00 8.34
C PHE A 341 -38.33 -37.83 9.03
N SER A 342 -38.81 -36.60 9.15
CA SER A 342 -40.09 -36.30 9.75
C SER A 342 -41.27 -36.91 8.96
N ALA A 343 -41.21 -36.94 7.62
CA ALA A 343 -42.21 -37.58 6.80
C ALA A 343 -42.30 -39.09 7.08
N PHE A 344 -41.16 -39.78 7.24
CA PHE A 344 -41.13 -41.20 7.62
C PHE A 344 -41.69 -41.42 9.04
N VAL A 345 -41.29 -40.59 10.01
CA VAL A 345 -41.78 -40.68 11.40
C VAL A 345 -43.30 -40.48 11.43
N CYS A 346 -43.83 -39.50 10.71
CA CYS A 346 -45.29 -39.28 10.60
C CYS A 346 -45.99 -40.47 9.96
N GLY A 347 -45.40 -41.08 8.94
CA GLY A 347 -45.89 -42.31 8.35
C GLY A 347 -45.99 -43.47 9.35
N PHE A 348 -44.97 -43.68 10.16
CA PHE A 348 -44.98 -44.65 11.25
C PHE A 348 -46.04 -44.36 12.30
N ILE A 349 -46.18 -43.10 12.74
CA ILE A 349 -47.22 -42.71 13.69
C ILE A 349 -48.64 -43.01 13.14
N TRP A 350 -48.86 -42.68 11.87
CA TRP A 350 -50.15 -42.95 11.25
C TRP A 350 -50.44 -44.46 11.15
N VAL A 351 -49.45 -45.30 10.73
CA VAL A 351 -49.56 -46.75 10.75
C VAL A 351 -49.83 -47.26 12.15
N LEU A 352 -49.18 -46.76 13.17
CA LEU A 352 -49.40 -47.14 14.56
C LEU A 352 -50.81 -46.77 15.03
N LEU A 353 -51.32 -45.57 14.74
CA LEU A 353 -52.67 -45.13 15.03
C LEU A 353 -53.70 -46.06 14.33
N ARG A 354 -53.49 -46.38 13.09
CA ARG A 354 -54.32 -47.31 12.35
C ARG A 354 -54.34 -48.73 12.99
N TYR A 355 -53.17 -49.23 13.35
CA TYR A 355 -53.04 -50.54 14.00
C TYR A 355 -53.77 -50.54 15.38
N LEU A 356 -53.60 -49.52 16.21
CA LEU A 356 -54.25 -49.39 17.51
C LEU A 356 -55.81 -49.34 17.33
N ASN A 357 -56.26 -48.48 16.42
CA ASN A 357 -57.70 -48.37 16.13
C ASN A 357 -58.32 -49.68 15.65
N LEU A 358 -57.62 -50.43 14.79
CA LEU A 358 -58.09 -51.71 14.37
C LEU A 358 -58.15 -52.76 15.51
N ARG A 359 -57.15 -52.77 16.40
CA ARG A 359 -57.14 -53.64 17.57
C ARG A 359 -58.25 -53.29 18.55
N LEU A 360 -58.48 -52.02 18.86
CA LEU A 360 -59.55 -51.57 19.70
C LEU A 360 -60.94 -51.86 19.10
N LYS A 361 -61.11 -51.73 17.81
CA LYS A 361 -62.30 -52.04 17.07
C LYS A 361 -62.53 -53.59 16.94
N LEU A 362 -61.50 -54.40 16.88
CA LEU A 362 -61.58 -55.84 16.98
C LEU A 362 -62.03 -56.29 18.36
N TRP A 363 -61.53 -55.60 19.43
CA TRP A 363 -61.96 -55.83 20.82
C TRP A 363 -63.44 -55.42 21.06
N SER A 364 -63.90 -54.29 20.48
CA SER A 364 -65.28 -53.88 20.54
C SER A 364 -66.25 -54.78 19.68
N ARG A 365 -65.77 -55.35 18.55
CA ARG A 365 -66.51 -56.26 17.72
C ARG A 365 -66.65 -57.68 18.31
N LEU A 366 -65.74 -58.04 19.20
CA LEU A 366 -65.90 -59.28 19.98
C LEU A 366 -67.01 -59.19 21.01
N GLN A 367 -67.52 -57.95 21.25
CA GLN A 367 -68.65 -57.72 22.20
C GLN A 367 -69.97 -57.40 21.53
N THR A 368 -70.05 -57.09 20.24
CA THR A 368 -71.31 -56.72 19.58
C THR A 368 -71.35 -57.11 18.11
N GLU A 369 -72.23 -58.13 17.79
CA GLU A 369 -72.91 -58.53 16.56
C GLU A 369 -72.16 -58.72 15.20
N PRO A 370 -72.66 -59.66 14.37
CA PRO A 370 -72.03 -60.03 13.12
C PRO A 370 -72.38 -59.09 11.98
N THR A 371 -71.38 -58.58 11.29
CA THR A 371 -71.52 -57.70 10.10
C THR A 371 -71.82 -58.53 8.83
N ILE A 372 -72.90 -58.14 8.16
CA ILE A 372 -73.47 -58.70 6.93
C ILE A 372 -72.69 -58.30 5.67
N ASN A 373 -71.50 -58.31 5.56
CA ASN A 373 -70.78 -58.26 4.28
C ASN A 373 -69.34 -58.73 4.46
N GLY A 374 -69.11 -60.01 4.19
CA GLY A 374 -67.83 -60.70 4.20
C GLY A 374 -66.86 -60.31 3.05
N LYS A 375 -66.50 -59.08 2.95
CA LYS A 375 -65.29 -58.77 2.19
C LYS A 375 -64.17 -58.60 3.19
N LEU A 376 -63.31 -59.65 3.24
CA LEU A 376 -62.04 -59.62 3.94
C LEU A 376 -61.23 -58.40 3.43
N ASP A 377 -61.00 -57.46 4.33
CA ASP A 377 -60.14 -56.34 4.00
C ASP A 377 -58.78 -56.81 3.48
N LYS A 378 -58.27 -56.19 2.40
CA LYS A 378 -57.03 -56.52 1.75
C LYS A 378 -55.90 -56.68 2.77
N PRO A 379 -54.94 -57.61 2.52
CA PRO A 379 -53.91 -57.92 3.50
C PRO A 379 -53.17 -56.71 4.00
N TYR A 380 -52.97 -56.64 5.33
CA TYR A 380 -52.35 -55.59 6.07
C TYR A 380 -51.10 -54.95 5.42
N LYS A 381 -50.30 -55.74 4.68
CA LYS A 381 -49.12 -55.33 3.92
C LYS A 381 -49.36 -54.19 2.90
N TRP A 382 -50.47 -54.18 2.23
CA TRP A 382 -50.85 -53.20 1.20
C TRP A 382 -51.41 -51.89 1.82
N GLN A 383 -51.97 -51.94 3.01
CA GLN A 383 -52.48 -50.79 3.70
C GLN A 383 -51.31 -49.92 4.29
N VAL A 384 -50.22 -50.57 4.75
CA VAL A 384 -49.03 -49.85 5.27
C VAL A 384 -48.38 -49.02 4.17
N VAL A 385 -48.09 -49.59 3.03
CA VAL A 385 -47.46 -48.88 1.90
C VAL A 385 -48.36 -47.73 1.44
N ARG A 386 -49.66 -47.90 1.41
CA ARG A 386 -50.60 -46.84 1.04
C ARG A 386 -50.59 -45.69 2.03
N ILE A 387 -50.54 -45.95 3.34
CA ILE A 387 -50.46 -44.94 4.38
C ILE A 387 -49.17 -44.09 4.25
N PHE A 388 -48.04 -44.75 3.93
CA PHE A 388 -46.80 -44.01 3.67
C PHE A 388 -46.92 -43.12 2.42
N ILE A 389 -47.51 -43.61 1.35
CA ILE A 389 -47.74 -42.82 0.14
C ILE A 389 -48.69 -41.65 0.46
N ASP A 390 -49.79 -41.89 1.18
CA ASP A 390 -50.75 -40.85 1.53
C ASP A 390 -50.11 -39.81 2.47
N THR A 391 -49.18 -40.22 3.37
CA THR A 391 -48.40 -39.30 4.20
C THR A 391 -47.54 -38.38 3.35
N TRP A 392 -46.78 -38.91 2.38
CA TRP A 392 -45.98 -38.13 1.44
C TRP A 392 -46.84 -37.18 0.60
N VAL A 393 -48.01 -37.61 0.15
CA VAL A 393 -48.97 -36.79 -0.59
C VAL A 393 -49.40 -35.58 0.24
N VAL A 394 -49.71 -35.78 1.54
CA VAL A 394 -50.06 -34.67 2.47
C VAL A 394 -48.86 -33.71 2.67
N TRP A 395 -47.65 -34.27 2.86
CA TRP A 395 -46.44 -33.45 3.01
C TRP A 395 -46.17 -32.54 1.80
N VAL A 396 -46.50 -33.00 0.58
CA VAL A 396 -46.40 -32.23 -0.66
C VAL A 396 -47.62 -31.33 -0.90
N ARG A 397 -48.51 -31.17 0.12
CA ARG A 397 -49.77 -30.38 0.04
C ARG A 397 -50.78 -30.86 -1.03
N VAL A 398 -50.77 -32.11 -1.37
CA VAL A 398 -51.74 -32.70 -2.29
C VAL A 398 -52.86 -33.33 -1.49
N ASN A 399 -54.11 -33.25 -1.98
CA ASN A 399 -55.28 -33.83 -1.32
C ASN A 399 -55.26 -35.35 -1.37
N ILE A 400 -55.68 -35.97 -0.26
CA ILE A 400 -55.84 -37.44 -0.15
C ILE A 400 -57.15 -37.86 -0.77
N ASN A 401 -57.12 -38.88 -1.64
CA ASN A 401 -58.32 -39.38 -2.27
C ASN A 401 -59.26 -40.19 -1.34
N HIS A 402 -58.76 -40.66 -0.20
CA HIS A 402 -59.46 -41.48 0.72
C HIS A 402 -59.30 -41.02 2.16
N TYR A 403 -60.37 -40.46 2.71
CA TYR A 403 -60.36 -40.04 4.13
C TYR A 403 -60.40 -41.26 5.05
N PRO A 404 -59.61 -41.27 6.12
CA PRO A 404 -59.62 -42.37 7.08
C PRO A 404 -60.93 -42.37 7.89
N PRO A 405 -61.37 -43.56 8.24
CA PRO A 405 -62.69 -43.76 8.91
C PRO A 405 -62.67 -43.28 10.40
N PHE A 406 -61.47 -43.27 11.04
CA PHE A 406 -61.36 -43.00 12.45
C PHE A 406 -61.05 -41.49 12.78
N ASN A 407 -61.72 -40.97 13.84
CA ASN A 407 -61.56 -39.56 14.18
C ASN A 407 -60.13 -39.21 14.65
N SER A 408 -59.45 -40.14 15.36
CA SER A 408 -58.06 -39.97 15.76
C SER A 408 -57.10 -39.75 14.56
N GLU A 409 -57.33 -40.49 13.46
CA GLU A 409 -56.54 -40.31 12.25
C GLU A 409 -56.90 -39.02 11.53
N LYS A 410 -58.15 -38.56 11.56
CA LYS A 410 -58.57 -37.27 11.00
C LYS A 410 -57.90 -36.09 11.71
N ILE A 411 -57.83 -36.16 13.03
CA ILE A 411 -57.15 -35.14 13.83
C ILE A 411 -55.66 -35.14 13.51
N PHE A 412 -55.05 -36.31 13.43
CA PHE A 412 -53.63 -36.44 13.04
C PHE A 412 -53.34 -35.86 11.65
N ILE A 413 -54.15 -36.15 10.66
CA ILE A 413 -54.02 -35.60 9.31
C ILE A 413 -54.22 -34.08 9.33
N ALA A 414 -55.17 -33.56 10.07
CA ALA A 414 -55.37 -32.12 10.19
C ALA A 414 -54.14 -31.43 10.79
N SER A 415 -53.50 -32.00 11.83
CA SER A 415 -52.25 -31.50 12.36
C SER A 415 -51.06 -31.61 11.34
N LEU A 416 -51.01 -32.69 10.60
CA LEU A 416 -50.03 -32.92 9.54
C LEU A 416 -50.19 -31.89 8.41
N CYS A 417 -51.39 -31.58 7.98
CA CYS A 417 -51.68 -30.54 7.01
C CYS A 417 -51.21 -29.18 7.50
N LEU A 418 -51.43 -28.81 8.78
CA LEU A 418 -50.98 -27.55 9.36
C LEU A 418 -49.44 -27.45 9.35
N VAL A 419 -48.74 -28.51 9.74
CA VAL A 419 -47.29 -28.58 9.69
C VAL A 419 -46.77 -28.45 8.26
N SER A 420 -47.41 -29.13 7.28
CA SER A 420 -47.01 -29.05 5.88
C SER A 420 -47.18 -27.65 5.28
N VAL A 421 -48.18 -26.89 5.73
CA VAL A 421 -48.34 -25.45 5.35
C VAL A 421 -47.19 -24.63 5.86
N ILE A 422 -46.76 -24.83 7.13
CA ILE A 422 -45.63 -24.09 7.73
C ILE A 422 -44.35 -24.40 6.96
N PHE A 423 -44.04 -25.67 6.72
CA PHE A 423 -42.83 -26.05 5.98
C PHE A 423 -42.83 -25.50 4.54
N GLY A 424 -43.94 -25.52 3.87
CA GLY A 424 -44.06 -24.98 2.53
C GLY A 424 -43.86 -23.44 2.51
N ALA A 425 -44.39 -22.71 3.51
CA ALA A 425 -44.19 -21.29 3.62
C ALA A 425 -42.72 -20.94 3.85
N ILE A 426 -41.99 -21.71 4.69
CA ILE A 426 -40.55 -21.55 4.90
C ILE A 426 -39.81 -21.79 3.59
N PHE A 427 -40.13 -22.86 2.86
CA PHE A 427 -39.50 -23.19 1.58
C PHE A 427 -39.70 -22.07 0.53
N GLU A 428 -40.94 -21.59 0.37
CA GLU A 428 -41.29 -20.52 -0.56
C GLU A 428 -40.57 -19.20 -0.21
N SER A 429 -40.52 -18.84 1.08
CA SER A 429 -39.78 -17.66 1.55
C SER A 429 -38.28 -17.78 1.31
N SER A 430 -37.69 -18.94 1.63
CA SER A 430 -36.26 -19.19 1.38
C SER A 430 -35.91 -19.15 -0.11
N LEU A 431 -36.76 -19.71 -0.95
CA LEU A 431 -36.62 -19.70 -2.39
C LEU A 431 -36.66 -18.26 -2.92
N ALA A 432 -37.65 -17.49 -2.51
CA ALA A 432 -37.76 -16.08 -2.91
C ALA A 432 -36.52 -15.28 -2.49
N THR A 433 -36.00 -15.52 -1.29
CA THR A 433 -34.78 -14.85 -0.81
C THR A 433 -33.57 -15.15 -1.68
N VAL A 434 -33.41 -16.40 -2.11
CA VAL A 434 -32.25 -16.83 -2.93
C VAL A 434 -32.33 -16.26 -4.37
N TYR A 435 -33.54 -16.07 -4.90
CA TYR A 435 -33.71 -15.41 -6.20
C TYR A 435 -33.44 -13.91 -6.14
N ILE A 436 -33.75 -13.26 -5.00
CA ILE A 436 -33.43 -11.83 -4.80
C ILE A 436 -31.95 -11.64 -4.53
N HIS A 437 -31.34 -12.52 -3.71
CA HIS A 437 -29.94 -12.48 -3.33
C HIS A 437 -29.21 -13.71 -3.87
N PRO A 438 -28.64 -13.63 -5.09
CA PRO A 438 -28.02 -14.79 -5.74
C PRO A 438 -26.84 -15.31 -4.92
N LEU A 439 -26.74 -16.63 -4.85
CA LEU A 439 -25.64 -17.33 -4.20
C LEU A 439 -24.44 -17.45 -5.14
N TYR A 440 -23.25 -17.30 -4.56
CA TYR A 440 -21.97 -17.43 -5.27
C TYR A 440 -21.22 -18.65 -4.75
N TYR A 441 -20.36 -19.23 -5.59
CA TYR A 441 -19.36 -20.17 -5.13
C TYR A 441 -18.44 -19.51 -4.10
N LYS A 442 -17.70 -20.31 -3.34
CA LYS A 442 -16.79 -19.80 -2.31
C LYS A 442 -15.66 -19.01 -2.96
N ASP A 443 -15.49 -17.77 -2.51
CA ASP A 443 -14.35 -16.93 -2.92
C ASP A 443 -13.07 -17.40 -2.25
N VAL A 444 -11.92 -17.03 -2.83
CA VAL A 444 -10.59 -17.28 -2.28
C VAL A 444 -10.42 -16.51 -0.98
N GLN A 445 -10.18 -17.19 0.14
CA GLN A 445 -10.06 -16.55 1.45
C GLN A 445 -8.59 -16.44 1.92
N THR A 446 -7.76 -17.41 1.57
CA THR A 446 -6.39 -17.55 2.05
C THR A 446 -5.39 -17.68 0.89
N MET A 447 -4.11 -17.49 1.17
CA MET A 447 -3.05 -17.74 0.19
C MET A 447 -2.97 -19.22 -0.22
N GLU A 448 -3.32 -20.14 0.68
CA GLU A 448 -3.42 -21.57 0.36
C GLU A 448 -4.54 -21.86 -0.63
N ASP A 449 -5.71 -21.22 -0.44
CA ASP A 449 -6.82 -21.35 -1.37
C ASP A 449 -6.43 -20.81 -2.75
N LEU A 450 -5.70 -19.68 -2.80
CA LEU A 450 -5.17 -19.10 -4.03
C LEU A 450 -4.24 -20.07 -4.75
N ASP A 451 -3.33 -20.71 -4.01
CA ASP A 451 -2.41 -21.68 -4.60
C ASP A 451 -3.14 -22.88 -5.19
N LYS A 452 -4.19 -23.40 -4.51
CA LYS A 452 -5.04 -24.51 -5.00
C LYS A 452 -5.81 -24.17 -6.27
N THR A 453 -6.18 -22.89 -6.47
CA THR A 453 -6.90 -22.48 -7.70
C THR A 453 -6.04 -22.55 -8.95
N GLY A 454 -4.70 -22.53 -8.82
CA GLY A 454 -3.76 -22.54 -9.94
C GLY A 454 -3.74 -21.24 -10.75
N LEU A 455 -4.37 -20.16 -10.28
CA LEU A 455 -4.39 -18.87 -10.95
C LEU A 455 -2.98 -18.27 -11.06
N PHE A 456 -2.68 -17.65 -12.19
CA PHE A 456 -1.48 -16.81 -12.31
C PHE A 456 -1.73 -15.48 -11.62
N VAL A 457 -0.70 -14.99 -10.91
CA VAL A 457 -0.75 -13.71 -10.22
C VAL A 457 0.00 -12.68 -11.05
N ILE A 458 -0.71 -11.68 -11.58
CA ILE A 458 -0.13 -10.65 -12.45
C ILE A 458 0.12 -9.37 -11.69
N TYR A 459 1.26 -8.73 -11.98
CA TYR A 459 1.66 -7.47 -11.38
C TYR A 459 2.26 -6.51 -12.42
N LYS A 460 2.18 -5.21 -12.15
CA LYS A 460 2.54 -4.14 -13.09
C LYS A 460 3.94 -3.59 -12.86
N TYR A 461 4.28 -3.32 -11.59
CA TYR A 461 5.56 -2.72 -11.23
C TYR A 461 6.49 -3.78 -10.65
N THR A 462 7.71 -3.86 -11.16
CA THR A 462 8.74 -4.81 -10.67
C THR A 462 8.92 -4.69 -9.16
N SER A 463 8.91 -3.46 -8.64
CA SER A 463 8.97 -3.19 -7.21
C SER A 463 7.84 -3.80 -6.38
N MET A 464 6.72 -4.21 -6.98
CA MET A 464 5.64 -4.90 -6.27
C MET A 464 5.82 -6.43 -6.27
N GLY A 465 6.48 -6.98 -7.30
CA GLY A 465 6.62 -8.41 -7.47
C GLY A 465 7.84 -9.02 -6.82
N ASP A 466 8.95 -8.27 -6.76
CA ASP A 466 10.27 -8.80 -6.39
C ASP A 466 10.31 -9.46 -5.00
N ASP A 467 9.56 -8.92 -4.04
CA ASP A 467 9.54 -9.39 -2.66
C ASP A 467 8.14 -9.83 -2.17
N LEU A 468 7.15 -9.89 -3.07
CA LEU A 468 5.75 -10.17 -2.70
C LEU A 468 5.61 -11.50 -1.96
N PHE A 469 6.18 -12.56 -2.52
CA PHE A 469 6.17 -13.91 -1.96
C PHE A 469 7.56 -14.36 -1.51
N PHE A 470 8.42 -13.40 -1.18
CA PHE A 470 9.75 -13.75 -0.69
C PHE A 470 9.66 -14.38 0.70
N SER A 471 10.00 -15.65 0.78
CA SER A 471 10.16 -16.39 2.03
C SER A 471 11.11 -17.56 1.78
N GLU A 472 12.19 -17.62 2.55
CA GLU A 472 13.16 -18.71 2.46
C GLU A 472 12.62 -20.04 2.97
N THR A 473 11.59 -20.00 3.81
CA THR A 473 11.14 -21.17 4.59
C THR A 473 9.76 -21.71 4.17
N SER A 474 8.94 -20.92 3.48
CA SER A 474 7.57 -21.32 3.15
C SER A 474 7.46 -21.98 1.77
N PRO A 475 7.12 -23.27 1.69
CA PRO A 475 6.88 -23.94 0.41
C PRO A 475 5.69 -23.35 -0.36
N LEU A 476 4.69 -22.80 0.36
CA LEU A 476 3.53 -22.14 -0.22
C LEU A 476 3.95 -20.89 -1.03
N PHE A 477 4.76 -20.01 -0.42
CA PHE A 477 5.22 -18.81 -1.11
C PHE A 477 6.17 -19.13 -2.27
N ALA A 478 6.97 -20.19 -2.17
CA ALA A 478 7.77 -20.67 -3.29
C ALA A 478 6.91 -21.16 -4.47
N SER A 479 5.77 -21.79 -4.19
CA SER A 479 4.79 -22.19 -5.23
C SER A 479 4.13 -20.96 -5.86
N LEU A 480 3.65 -20.01 -5.05
CA LEU A 480 3.00 -18.78 -5.53
C LEU A 480 3.97 -17.90 -6.34
N ASN A 481 5.24 -17.84 -5.94
CA ASN A 481 6.26 -17.08 -6.66
C ASN A 481 6.46 -17.59 -8.10
N LYS A 482 6.35 -18.89 -8.34
CA LYS A 482 6.42 -19.47 -9.71
C LYS A 482 5.22 -19.06 -10.57
N LYS A 483 4.11 -18.68 -9.97
CA LYS A 483 2.89 -18.24 -10.66
C LYS A 483 2.85 -16.75 -10.93
N LEU A 484 3.85 -15.98 -10.45
CA LEU A 484 3.98 -14.54 -10.72
C LEU A 484 4.26 -14.28 -12.20
N LYS A 485 3.56 -13.31 -12.78
CA LYS A 485 3.80 -12.84 -14.15
C LYS A 485 3.84 -11.31 -14.20
N HIS A 486 4.92 -10.77 -14.73
CA HIS A 486 5.09 -9.34 -14.92
C HIS A 486 4.41 -8.86 -16.22
N VAL A 487 3.60 -7.81 -16.12
CA VAL A 487 2.97 -7.14 -17.28
C VAL A 487 3.85 -5.97 -17.70
N LYS A 488 4.45 -6.06 -18.87
CA LYS A 488 5.38 -5.04 -19.38
C LYS A 488 4.71 -3.73 -19.78
N ASP A 489 3.43 -3.79 -20.15
CA ASP A 489 2.70 -2.58 -20.56
C ASP A 489 2.21 -1.82 -19.31
N LEU A 490 2.87 -0.70 -19.03
CA LEU A 490 2.52 0.18 -17.92
C LEU A 490 1.16 0.89 -18.10
N ASN A 491 0.59 0.91 -19.29
CA ASN A 491 -0.73 1.48 -19.56
C ASN A 491 -1.86 0.44 -19.46
N ALA A 492 -1.53 -0.84 -19.38
CA ALA A 492 -2.52 -1.91 -19.25
C ALA A 492 -3.37 -1.73 -17.98
N ASP A 493 -4.66 -1.91 -18.11
CA ASP A 493 -5.60 -1.95 -17.00
C ASP A 493 -5.75 -3.41 -16.54
N ILE A 494 -4.85 -3.83 -15.66
CA ILE A 494 -4.80 -5.21 -15.15
C ILE A 494 -6.13 -5.62 -14.51
N LEU A 495 -6.81 -4.69 -13.83
CA LEU A 495 -8.07 -5.03 -13.17
C LEU A 495 -9.15 -5.37 -14.19
N LYS A 496 -9.22 -4.63 -15.28
CA LYS A 496 -10.13 -4.92 -16.39
C LYS A 496 -9.84 -6.29 -17.00
N ASP A 497 -8.57 -6.60 -17.22
CA ASP A 497 -8.15 -7.91 -17.76
C ASP A 497 -8.52 -9.05 -16.82
N VAL A 498 -8.30 -8.91 -15.51
CA VAL A 498 -8.69 -9.89 -14.50
C VAL A 498 -10.19 -10.13 -14.51
N VAL A 499 -11.00 -9.09 -14.66
CA VAL A 499 -12.47 -9.18 -14.63
C VAL A 499 -13.05 -9.74 -15.93
N GLU A 500 -12.54 -9.29 -17.09
CA GLU A 500 -13.13 -9.62 -18.40
C GLU A 500 -12.59 -10.95 -18.97
N ILE A 501 -11.28 -11.18 -18.85
CA ILE A 501 -10.65 -12.39 -19.35
C ILE A 501 -10.82 -13.53 -18.33
N GLY A 502 -10.64 -13.23 -17.05
CA GLY A 502 -10.67 -14.22 -15.97
C GLY A 502 -9.47 -15.18 -16.00
N GLY A 503 -9.46 -16.17 -15.11
CA GLY A 503 -8.38 -17.17 -15.04
C GLY A 503 -7.06 -16.65 -14.49
N MET A 504 -7.02 -15.45 -13.97
CA MET A 504 -5.85 -14.80 -13.36
C MET A 504 -6.24 -13.98 -12.14
N ALA A 505 -5.29 -13.76 -11.25
CA ALA A 505 -5.38 -12.86 -10.11
C ALA A 505 -4.46 -11.66 -10.34
N GLY A 506 -4.80 -10.51 -9.79
CA GLY A 506 -3.96 -9.32 -9.87
C GLY A 506 -3.42 -8.91 -8.51
N VAL A 507 -2.32 -8.18 -8.49
CA VAL A 507 -1.73 -7.55 -7.28
C VAL A 507 -1.76 -6.05 -7.43
N THR A 508 -2.26 -5.38 -6.39
CA THR A 508 -2.16 -3.92 -6.29
C THR A 508 -2.26 -3.47 -4.84
N ARG A 509 -2.09 -2.19 -4.61
CA ARG A 509 -2.32 -1.57 -3.29
C ARG A 509 -3.79 -1.67 -2.91
N LEU A 510 -4.07 -1.93 -1.63
CA LEU A 510 -5.45 -1.96 -1.12
C LEU A 510 -6.15 -0.61 -1.37
N THR A 511 -5.44 0.49 -1.14
CA THR A 511 -5.95 1.84 -1.40
C THR A 511 -6.30 2.08 -2.86
N THR A 512 -5.57 1.49 -3.82
CA THR A 512 -5.94 1.54 -5.25
C THR A 512 -7.29 0.88 -5.49
N LEU A 513 -7.52 -0.28 -4.89
CA LEU A 513 -8.79 -1.00 -5.01
C LEU A 513 -9.95 -0.18 -4.43
N LEU A 514 -9.72 0.43 -3.26
CA LEU A 514 -10.77 1.18 -2.56
C LEU A 514 -11.05 2.57 -3.16
N LEU A 515 -10.08 3.21 -3.83
CA LEU A 515 -10.23 4.56 -4.37
C LEU A 515 -10.47 4.59 -5.88
N GLU A 516 -9.77 3.77 -6.65
CA GLU A 516 -9.87 3.80 -8.12
C GLU A 516 -10.85 2.75 -8.66
N TYR A 517 -10.97 1.60 -7.97
CA TYR A 517 -11.74 0.45 -8.46
C TYR A 517 -12.93 0.07 -7.58
N LEU A 518 -13.38 1.00 -6.71
CA LEU A 518 -14.50 0.78 -5.81
C LEU A 518 -15.80 0.40 -6.55
N SER A 519 -16.00 0.92 -7.77
CA SER A 519 -17.14 0.55 -8.63
C SER A 519 -17.20 -0.95 -8.94
N TYR A 520 -16.06 -1.59 -9.22
CA TYR A 520 -15.99 -3.03 -9.48
C TYR A 520 -16.24 -3.86 -8.22
N ILE A 521 -15.78 -3.38 -7.06
CA ILE A 521 -16.01 -4.03 -5.77
C ILE A 521 -17.48 -3.96 -5.39
N ARG A 522 -18.11 -2.78 -5.51
CA ARG A 522 -19.55 -2.60 -5.23
C ARG A 522 -20.42 -3.38 -6.21
N ALA A 523 -20.03 -3.46 -7.47
CA ALA A 523 -20.69 -4.29 -8.47
C ALA A 523 -20.45 -5.79 -8.27
N LYS A 524 -19.75 -6.20 -7.23
CA LYS A 524 -19.40 -7.61 -6.92
C LYS A 524 -18.73 -8.33 -8.10
N ARG A 525 -17.91 -7.61 -8.88
CA ARG A 525 -17.14 -8.21 -9.99
C ARG A 525 -15.76 -8.66 -9.59
N VAL A 526 -15.22 -8.09 -8.51
CA VAL A 526 -13.88 -8.36 -7.95
C VAL A 526 -14.00 -8.76 -6.49
N TRP A 527 -13.19 -9.71 -6.09
CA TRP A 527 -13.00 -10.13 -4.71
C TRP A 527 -11.58 -9.84 -4.27
N ILE A 528 -11.44 -9.19 -3.13
CA ILE A 528 -10.14 -8.93 -2.50
C ILE A 528 -9.88 -10.08 -1.53
N VAL A 529 -8.76 -10.78 -1.72
CA VAL A 529 -8.35 -11.82 -0.78
C VAL A 529 -8.07 -11.16 0.57
N PRO A 530 -8.74 -11.56 1.67
CA PRO A 530 -8.60 -10.90 2.97
C PRO A 530 -7.16 -10.96 3.52
N GLU A 531 -6.44 -12.02 3.18
CA GLU A 531 -5.05 -12.21 3.55
C GLU A 531 -4.14 -11.46 2.56
N CYS A 532 -3.66 -10.27 2.96
CA CYS A 532 -2.73 -9.50 2.15
C CYS A 532 -1.29 -9.92 2.48
N PRO A 533 -0.47 -10.33 1.50
CA PRO A 533 0.86 -10.90 1.75
C PRO A 533 1.89 -9.90 2.27
N LYS A 534 1.75 -8.61 1.99
CA LYS A 534 2.72 -7.57 2.38
C LYS A 534 2.05 -6.29 2.89
N TYR A 535 2.72 -5.72 3.88
CA TYR A 535 2.39 -4.42 4.48
C TYR A 535 3.59 -3.51 4.29
N TYR A 536 3.36 -2.30 3.83
CA TYR A 536 4.40 -1.32 3.62
C TYR A 536 4.02 0.01 4.22
N THR A 537 5.00 0.63 4.85
CA THR A 537 4.98 2.05 5.17
C THR A 537 5.34 2.83 3.91
N ILE A 538 4.68 3.95 3.69
CA ILE A 538 4.87 4.81 2.53
C ILE A 538 5.59 6.09 2.98
N SER A 539 6.59 6.50 2.20
CA SER A 539 7.38 7.70 2.43
C SER A 539 7.68 8.42 1.12
N TYR A 540 8.00 9.69 1.21
CA TYR A 540 8.57 10.45 0.09
C TYR A 540 10.08 10.19 0.00
N VAL A 541 10.67 10.50 -1.14
CA VAL A 541 12.08 10.21 -1.37
C VAL A 541 12.82 11.40 -1.97
N TRP A 542 14.09 11.47 -1.64
CA TRP A 542 15.04 12.45 -2.15
C TRP A 542 16.44 11.88 -2.18
N HIS A 543 17.40 12.68 -2.63
CA HIS A 543 18.78 12.26 -2.60
C HIS A 543 19.32 12.27 -1.16
N LYS A 544 20.10 11.26 -0.80
CA LYS A 544 20.74 11.13 0.51
C LYS A 544 21.48 12.39 0.90
N ASN A 545 21.40 12.77 2.18
CA ASN A 545 21.97 13.99 2.73
C ASN A 545 21.42 15.29 2.10
N ALA A 546 20.15 15.30 1.70
CA ALA A 546 19.52 16.53 1.23
C ALA A 546 19.45 17.58 2.37
N PRO A 547 19.81 18.82 2.11
CA PRO A 547 19.91 19.84 3.19
C PRO A 547 18.56 20.22 3.81
N TRP A 548 17.45 19.99 3.13
CA TRP A 548 16.08 20.25 3.61
C TRP A 548 15.44 19.08 4.34
N GLU A 549 16.09 17.92 4.39
CA GLU A 549 15.56 16.68 4.95
C GLU A 549 14.98 16.86 6.35
N GLU A 550 15.76 17.39 7.29
CA GLU A 550 15.33 17.59 8.68
C GLU A 550 14.10 18.50 8.76
N THR A 551 14.10 19.61 8.02
CA THR A 551 13.01 20.58 8.04
C THR A 551 11.74 20.04 7.42
N VAL A 552 11.85 19.32 6.30
CA VAL A 552 10.71 18.65 5.64
C VAL A 552 10.15 17.56 6.55
N ASN A 553 11.00 16.72 7.13
CA ASN A 553 10.57 15.66 8.05
C ASN A 553 9.85 16.20 9.29
N GLN A 554 10.36 17.30 9.89
CA GLN A 554 9.67 17.95 11.02
C GLN A 554 8.29 18.48 10.62
N LEU A 555 8.15 19.02 9.41
CA LEU A 555 6.86 19.50 8.93
C LEU A 555 5.90 18.36 8.63
N LEU A 556 6.37 17.28 8.01
CA LEU A 556 5.57 16.06 7.78
C LEU A 556 5.08 15.46 9.10
N LEU A 557 5.92 15.37 10.13
CA LEU A 557 5.52 14.91 11.45
C LEU A 557 4.46 15.81 12.10
N ARG A 558 4.56 17.13 11.91
CA ARG A 558 3.53 18.09 12.37
C ARG A 558 2.21 17.88 11.63
N MET A 559 2.25 17.66 10.33
CA MET A 559 1.06 17.35 9.53
C MET A 559 0.41 16.05 9.98
N GLN A 560 1.22 15.03 10.28
CA GLN A 560 0.73 13.74 10.79
C GLN A 560 0.09 13.90 12.17
N SER A 561 0.77 14.57 13.11
CA SER A 561 0.22 14.80 14.45
C SER A 561 -1.04 15.70 14.45
N ALA A 562 -1.21 16.54 13.44
CA ALA A 562 -2.40 17.35 13.22
C ALA A 562 -3.54 16.59 12.50
N GLY A 563 -3.35 15.32 12.10
CA GLY A 563 -4.33 14.52 11.37
C GLY A 563 -4.61 14.99 9.95
N LEU A 564 -3.71 15.78 9.35
CA LEU A 564 -3.94 16.32 8.00
C LEU A 564 -3.92 15.24 6.92
N PHE A 565 -3.08 14.21 7.07
CA PHE A 565 -3.05 13.10 6.13
C PHE A 565 -4.37 12.32 6.11
N ASP A 566 -4.89 11.99 7.29
CA ASP A 566 -6.16 11.29 7.44
C ASP A 566 -7.29 12.11 6.81
N LYS A 567 -7.32 13.42 7.10
CA LYS A 567 -8.30 14.32 6.48
C LYS A 567 -8.21 14.36 4.96
N PHE A 568 -7.01 14.41 4.38
CA PHE A 568 -6.85 14.44 2.92
C PHE A 568 -7.28 13.12 2.27
N ILE A 569 -7.07 12.00 2.96
CA ILE A 569 -7.52 10.67 2.51
C ILE A 569 -9.05 10.59 2.59
N ASP A 570 -9.66 11.02 3.71
CA ASP A 570 -11.12 11.04 3.89
C ASP A 570 -11.82 11.91 2.85
N ASP A 571 -11.27 13.10 2.58
CA ASP A 571 -11.77 13.99 1.51
C ASP A 571 -11.75 13.28 0.14
N MET A 572 -10.67 12.56 -0.17
CA MET A 572 -10.55 11.79 -1.41
C MET A 572 -11.56 10.63 -1.48
N GLN A 573 -11.77 9.92 -0.37
CA GLN A 573 -12.78 8.85 -0.29
C GLN A 573 -14.18 9.39 -0.48
N THR A 574 -14.47 10.51 0.17
CA THR A 574 -15.75 11.21 0.01
C THR A 574 -16.02 11.61 -1.44
N ASP A 575 -15.03 12.17 -2.14
CA ASP A 575 -15.14 12.51 -3.56
C ASP A 575 -15.43 11.29 -4.43
N VAL A 576 -14.83 10.14 -4.14
CA VAL A 576 -15.08 8.87 -4.84
C VAL A 576 -16.50 8.38 -4.56
N ASP A 577 -16.94 8.44 -3.30
CA ASP A 577 -18.28 8.01 -2.89
C ASP A 577 -19.38 8.86 -3.52
N ILE A 578 -19.19 10.18 -3.59
CA ILE A 578 -20.12 11.10 -4.25
C ILE A 578 -20.24 10.78 -5.74
N LYS A 579 -19.11 10.58 -6.43
CA LYS A 579 -19.12 10.20 -7.86
C LYS A 579 -19.86 8.89 -8.09
N LEU A 580 -19.56 7.87 -7.29
CA LEU A 580 -20.21 6.57 -7.41
C LEU A 580 -21.70 6.61 -7.09
N SER A 581 -22.13 7.40 -6.09
CA SER A 581 -23.56 7.55 -5.78
C SER A 581 -24.31 8.24 -6.90
N THR A 582 -23.69 9.24 -7.54
CA THR A 582 -24.26 9.92 -8.70
C THR A 582 -24.39 8.98 -9.91
N ASP A 583 -23.37 8.18 -10.20
CA ASP A 583 -23.39 7.18 -11.26
C ASP A 583 -24.41 6.07 -10.99
N GLN A 584 -24.55 5.63 -9.72
CA GLN A 584 -25.55 4.64 -9.33
C GLN A 584 -26.99 5.17 -9.46
N THR A 585 -27.26 6.43 -9.11
CA THR A 585 -28.59 7.03 -9.30
C THR A 585 -28.96 7.10 -10.79
N LEU A 586 -27.99 7.33 -11.65
CA LEU A 586 -28.19 7.26 -13.10
C LEU A 586 -28.37 5.83 -13.61
N ALA A 587 -27.72 4.84 -12.98
CA ALA A 587 -27.84 3.43 -13.34
C ALA A 587 -29.10 2.75 -12.77
N GLN A 588 -29.56 3.15 -11.58
CA GLN A 588 -30.80 2.65 -10.96
C GLN A 588 -32.06 3.03 -11.75
N GLN A 589 -32.00 4.08 -12.56
CA GLN A 589 -33.06 4.35 -13.54
C GLN A 589 -33.16 3.29 -14.65
N LYS A 590 -32.22 2.34 -14.73
CA LYS A 590 -32.17 1.22 -15.65
C LYS A 590 -32.21 -0.14 -14.95
N GLU A 591 -32.74 -0.25 -13.74
CA GLU A 591 -33.00 -1.56 -13.14
C GLU A 591 -34.02 -2.30 -14.01
N GLU A 592 -33.52 -3.07 -14.94
CA GLU A 592 -34.30 -4.05 -15.67
C GLU A 592 -34.74 -5.12 -14.69
N PHE A 593 -36.08 -5.23 -14.49
CA PHE A 593 -36.63 -6.35 -13.76
C PHE A 593 -36.10 -7.65 -14.37
N LYS A 594 -35.43 -8.48 -13.58
CA LYS A 594 -34.95 -9.76 -14.04
C LYS A 594 -36.15 -10.67 -14.33
N VAL A 595 -36.41 -10.88 -15.59
CA VAL A 595 -37.47 -11.79 -16.04
C VAL A 595 -36.96 -13.24 -15.89
N LEU A 596 -37.74 -14.10 -15.22
CA LEU A 596 -37.40 -15.52 -15.11
C LEU A 596 -37.35 -16.16 -16.51
N THR A 597 -36.27 -16.82 -16.81
CA THR A 597 -36.05 -17.55 -18.07
C THR A 597 -36.39 -19.01 -17.95
N VAL A 598 -36.49 -19.72 -19.07
CA VAL A 598 -36.71 -21.17 -19.10
C VAL A 598 -35.53 -21.91 -18.44
N GLU A 599 -34.34 -21.35 -18.51
CA GLU A 599 -33.13 -21.90 -17.87
C GLU A 599 -33.26 -21.94 -16.35
N ASP A 600 -33.91 -20.93 -15.75
CA ASP A 600 -34.14 -20.88 -14.31
C ASP A 600 -35.07 -21.94 -13.78
N LEU A 601 -35.97 -22.44 -14.66
CA LEU A 601 -36.98 -23.44 -14.36
C LEU A 601 -36.59 -24.89 -14.81
N GLN A 602 -35.39 -25.09 -15.32
CA GLN A 602 -34.90 -26.37 -15.84
C GLN A 602 -35.12 -27.56 -14.87
N LEU A 603 -34.87 -27.30 -13.56
CA LEU A 603 -35.06 -28.33 -12.55
C LEU A 603 -36.48 -28.88 -12.52
N SER A 604 -37.49 -28.02 -12.66
CA SER A 604 -38.91 -28.44 -12.69
C SER A 604 -39.21 -29.33 -13.88
N PHE A 605 -38.63 -29.02 -15.05
CA PHE A 605 -38.79 -29.86 -16.24
C PHE A 605 -38.08 -31.21 -16.10
N TYR A 606 -36.91 -31.28 -15.47
CA TYR A 606 -36.23 -32.53 -15.18
C TYR A 606 -37.02 -33.39 -14.22
N VAL A 607 -37.66 -32.83 -13.20
CA VAL A 607 -38.52 -33.57 -12.28
C VAL A 607 -39.72 -34.16 -12.99
N ILE A 608 -40.38 -33.42 -13.90
CA ILE A 608 -41.49 -33.91 -14.71
C ILE A 608 -41.03 -35.07 -15.62
N LEU A 609 -39.89 -34.92 -16.27
CA LEU A 609 -39.33 -35.92 -17.15
C LEU A 609 -38.99 -37.22 -16.39
N LEU A 610 -38.38 -37.10 -15.24
CA LEU A 610 -38.04 -38.22 -14.36
C LEU A 610 -39.30 -38.91 -13.83
N GLY A 611 -40.32 -38.14 -13.41
CA GLY A 611 -41.61 -38.67 -12.96
C GLY A 611 -42.35 -39.40 -14.07
N SER A 612 -42.37 -38.87 -15.29
CA SER A 612 -43.01 -39.55 -16.44
C SER A 612 -42.27 -40.83 -16.82
N LEU A 613 -40.96 -40.88 -16.76
CA LEU A 613 -40.15 -42.07 -16.98
C LEU A 613 -40.44 -43.15 -15.93
N MET A 614 -40.51 -42.74 -14.64
CA MET A 614 -40.89 -43.69 -13.57
C MET A 614 -42.32 -44.24 -13.74
N ALA A 615 -43.26 -43.36 -14.13
CA ALA A 615 -44.64 -43.79 -14.44
C ALA A 615 -44.70 -44.79 -15.59
N PHE A 616 -43.91 -44.55 -16.66
CA PHE A 616 -43.82 -45.47 -17.79
C PHE A 616 -43.20 -46.81 -17.39
N VAL A 617 -42.16 -46.83 -16.57
CA VAL A 617 -41.55 -48.04 -16.03
C VAL A 617 -42.58 -48.84 -15.18
N SER A 618 -43.33 -48.15 -14.32
CA SER A 618 -44.39 -48.74 -13.51
C SER A 618 -45.47 -49.39 -14.39
N LEU A 619 -45.87 -48.69 -15.44
CA LEU A 619 -46.85 -49.22 -16.41
C LEU A 619 -46.36 -50.54 -17.08
N LEU A 620 -45.08 -50.60 -17.44
CA LEU A 620 -44.48 -51.80 -18.02
C LEU A 620 -44.48 -52.98 -17.02
N PHE A 621 -44.19 -52.71 -15.74
CA PHE A 621 -44.27 -53.71 -14.68
C PHE A 621 -45.70 -54.22 -14.45
N GLU A 622 -46.66 -53.29 -14.42
CA GLU A 622 -48.10 -53.66 -14.30
C GLU A 622 -48.57 -54.49 -15.47
N ARG A 623 -48.19 -54.13 -16.71
CA ARG A 623 -48.52 -54.95 -17.92
C ARG A 623 -47.88 -56.34 -17.84
N ARG A 624 -46.63 -56.45 -17.40
CA ARG A 624 -45.95 -57.74 -17.21
C ARG A 624 -46.68 -58.60 -16.16
N LYS A 625 -47.09 -57.99 -15.04
CA LYS A 625 -47.83 -58.68 -13.98
C LYS A 625 -49.19 -59.14 -14.43
N LYS A 626 -49.95 -58.36 -15.20
CA LYS A 626 -51.24 -58.69 -15.74
C LYS A 626 -51.12 -59.84 -16.73
N ARG A 627 -50.14 -59.88 -17.64
CA ARG A 627 -49.85 -60.95 -18.55
C ARG A 627 -49.52 -62.27 -17.84
N LYS A 628 -48.79 -62.26 -16.72
CA LYS A 628 -48.50 -63.44 -15.91
C LYS A 628 -49.74 -63.94 -15.22
N LEU A 629 -50.66 -63.12 -14.77
CA LEU A 629 -51.91 -63.50 -14.14
C LEU A 629 -52.88 -64.10 -15.16
N THR A 630 -53.05 -63.52 -16.35
CA THR A 630 -53.87 -64.05 -17.42
C THR A 630 -53.32 -65.37 -17.99
N GLY A 631 -51.96 -65.52 -18.04
CA GLY A 631 -51.33 -66.80 -18.43
C GLY A 631 -51.54 -67.94 -17.41
N VAL A 632 -51.58 -67.60 -16.10
CA VAL A 632 -51.89 -68.59 -15.04
C VAL A 632 -53.37 -68.98 -15.01
N GLU A 633 -54.29 -68.05 -15.30
CA GLU A 633 -55.71 -68.34 -15.41
C GLU A 633 -56.02 -69.26 -16.63
N GLN A 634 -55.31 -69.11 -17.76
CA GLN A 634 -55.43 -69.96 -18.92
C GLN A 634 -54.83 -71.35 -18.71
N THR A 635 -53.81 -71.53 -17.88
CA THR A 635 -53.22 -72.83 -17.51
C THR A 635 -54.02 -73.55 -16.41
N LEU A 636 -54.93 -72.92 -15.72
CA LEU A 636 -55.84 -73.52 -14.73
C LEU A 636 -57.22 -73.85 -15.29
N SER A 637 -57.56 -73.38 -16.50
CA SER A 637 -58.80 -73.59 -17.17
C SER A 637 -58.75 -74.63 -18.37
N GLY A 638 -57.55 -75.15 -18.64
CA GLY A 638 -57.33 -76.26 -19.54
C GLY A 638 -56.91 -77.51 -18.77
#